data_65f1a67071bd808f7d49e6f755bcd79c
#
_entry.id   65f1a67071bd808f7d49e6f755bcd79c
#
_cell.length_a   1.000
_cell.length_b   1.000
_cell.length_c   1.000
_cell.angle_alpha   90.00
_cell.angle_beta   90.00
_cell.angle_gamma   90.00
#
_symmetry.space_group_name_H-M   'P 1'
#
loop_
_entity.id
_entity.type
_entity.pdbx_description
1 polymer ?
#
loop_
_entity_poly.entity_id
_entity_poly.type
_entity_poly.pdbx_seq_one_letter_code
_entity_poly.pdbx_strand_id
1 'polypeptide(L)'
;MVSSPISGAWRSMSHPETTKRAFDFAVASIALVLASPVMLLLALAIVCESGRPVFFSQTRLGLGGRPFRMYKFRKFNKSCGASGSPLTLNKDQRLTRVGRFLLATKMDELPQFWNVLKGDMSIIGPRPESMAFADCFSGRFERVLDYKPGILGPAQAVFRSECMLYPPGVDPAVFYRAVLFPAKAQIDLDYYRRRTLASDVAWIMKSAFAVLGLSGVWRVNSPQLADCDEAIRCEIETFERTRTARKYTK
;
A
#
# COMPACT_ATOMS: atom_id res chain seq x y z
N MET A 1 17.79 26.60 -3.47
CA MET A 1 16.60 27.44 -3.66
C MET A 1 15.39 26.51 -3.66
N VAL A 2 14.66 26.47 -2.56
CA VAL A 2 13.45 25.64 -2.40
C VAL A 2 12.30 26.45 -2.98
N SER A 3 11.74 25.97 -4.09
CA SER A 3 10.59 26.60 -4.74
C SER A 3 9.34 26.47 -3.87
N SER A 4 8.62 27.58 -3.76
CA SER A 4 7.41 27.81 -2.98
C SER A 4 6.28 26.80 -3.25
N PRO A 5 5.37 26.59 -2.26
CA PRO A 5 4.24 25.67 -2.40
C PRO A 5 3.26 26.20 -3.46
N ILE A 6 2.93 25.32 -4.39
CA ILE A 6 1.93 25.57 -5.44
C ILE A 6 0.56 25.65 -4.77
N SER A 7 0.06 26.88 -4.66
CA SER A 7 -1.34 27.18 -4.34
C SER A 7 -2.18 26.97 -5.60
N GLY A 8 -2.89 25.84 -5.71
CA GLY A 8 -3.73 25.58 -6.87
C GLY A 8 -4.87 24.61 -6.59
N ALA A 9 -6.07 25.20 -6.40
CA ALA A 9 -7.37 24.61 -6.67
C ALA A 9 -7.77 23.30 -5.96
N TRP A 10 -8.01 23.35 -4.68
CA TRP A 10 -8.86 22.39 -3.97
C TRP A 10 -10.32 22.54 -4.43
N ARG A 11 -10.70 21.88 -5.50
CA ARG A 11 -12.12 21.82 -5.93
C ARG A 11 -12.49 20.41 -6.33
N SER A 12 -13.59 19.98 -5.69
CA SER A 12 -14.45 18.85 -5.98
C SER A 12 -14.08 17.53 -5.31
N MET A 13 -14.15 17.51 -3.97
CA MET A 13 -14.51 16.27 -3.27
C MET A 13 -16.04 16.30 -3.07
N SER A 14 -16.73 15.26 -3.53
CA SER A 14 -18.19 15.12 -3.46
C SER A 14 -18.75 14.95 -2.04
N HIS A 15 -17.90 15.01 -1.01
CA HIS A 15 -18.28 15.03 0.41
C HIS A 15 -17.36 15.97 1.21
N PRO A 16 -17.88 16.66 2.24
CA PRO A 16 -17.07 17.46 3.15
C PRO A 16 -15.97 16.57 3.76
N GLU A 17 -14.73 17.03 3.80
CA GLU A 17 -13.61 16.32 4.43
C GLU A 17 -13.93 15.90 5.87
N THR A 18 -14.76 16.68 6.56
CA THR A 18 -15.25 16.41 7.91
C THR A 18 -16.06 15.11 8.01
N THR A 19 -16.97 14.85 7.06
CA THR A 19 -17.80 13.64 7.03
C THR A 19 -16.93 12.40 6.79
N LYS A 20 -16.00 12.48 5.83
CA LYS A 20 -15.05 11.39 5.58
C LYS A 20 -14.16 11.15 6.79
N ARG A 21 -13.70 12.21 7.44
CA ARG A 21 -12.87 12.11 8.65
C ARG A 21 -13.63 11.45 9.81
N ALA A 22 -14.89 11.83 10.04
CA ALA A 22 -15.74 11.22 11.06
C ALA A 22 -15.96 9.74 10.79
N PHE A 23 -16.22 9.37 9.53
CA PHE A 23 -16.33 7.98 9.10
C PHE A 23 -15.03 7.19 9.35
N ASP A 24 -13.88 7.70 8.92
CA ASP A 24 -12.58 7.06 9.13
C ASP A 24 -12.29 6.87 10.62
N PHE A 25 -12.57 7.87 11.43
CA PHE A 25 -12.37 7.82 12.88
C PHE A 25 -13.24 6.74 13.53
N ALA A 26 -14.53 6.70 13.20
CA ALA A 26 -15.47 5.72 13.73
C ALA A 26 -15.06 4.28 13.34
N VAL A 27 -14.79 4.05 12.05
CA VAL A 27 -14.37 2.73 11.56
C VAL A 27 -13.05 2.29 12.20
N ALA A 28 -12.06 3.19 12.30
CA ALA A 28 -10.78 2.85 12.90
C ALA A 28 -10.90 2.56 14.41
N SER A 29 -11.75 3.30 15.13
CA SER A 29 -12.00 3.06 16.56
C SER A 29 -12.62 1.67 16.79
N ILE A 30 -13.67 1.35 16.04
CA ILE A 30 -14.33 0.05 16.10
C ILE A 30 -13.35 -1.07 15.75
N ALA A 31 -12.60 -0.91 14.65
CA ALA A 31 -11.63 -1.89 14.20
C ALA A 31 -10.53 -2.16 15.25
N LEU A 32 -10.01 -1.12 15.92
CA LEU A 32 -9.01 -1.27 16.98
C LEU A 32 -9.57 -1.99 18.21
N VAL A 33 -10.78 -1.65 18.63
CA VAL A 33 -11.43 -2.33 19.77
C VAL A 33 -11.63 -3.81 19.44
N LEU A 34 -12.21 -4.13 18.29
CA LEU A 34 -12.47 -5.51 17.88
C LEU A 34 -11.17 -6.31 17.61
N ALA A 35 -10.15 -5.68 17.06
CA ALA A 35 -8.87 -6.31 16.79
C ALA A 35 -7.95 -6.40 18.01
N SER A 36 -8.23 -5.67 19.11
CA SER A 36 -7.32 -5.60 20.26
C SER A 36 -6.94 -6.95 20.87
N PRO A 37 -7.84 -7.94 21.05
CA PRO A 37 -7.45 -9.25 21.56
C PRO A 37 -6.49 -9.97 20.61
N VAL A 38 -6.76 -9.91 19.31
CA VAL A 38 -5.89 -10.51 18.28
C VAL A 38 -4.54 -9.79 18.24
N MET A 39 -4.53 -8.47 18.32
CA MET A 39 -3.29 -7.67 18.37
C MET A 39 -2.44 -8.03 19.58
N LEU A 40 -3.06 -8.28 20.74
CA LEU A 40 -2.35 -8.73 21.94
C LEU A 40 -1.71 -10.09 21.72
N LEU A 41 -2.45 -11.06 21.18
CA LEU A 41 -1.92 -12.40 20.90
C LEU A 41 -0.76 -12.35 19.89
N LEU A 42 -0.88 -11.54 18.83
CA LEU A 42 0.19 -11.32 17.87
C LEU A 42 1.43 -10.67 18.50
N ALA A 43 1.22 -9.69 19.39
CA ALA A 43 2.29 -9.05 20.13
C ALA A 43 3.05 -10.05 21.00
N LEU A 44 2.33 -10.92 21.73
CA LEU A 44 2.92 -11.99 22.53
C LEU A 44 3.68 -12.99 21.65
N ALA A 45 3.10 -13.44 20.53
CA ALA A 45 3.77 -14.34 19.59
C ALA A 45 5.08 -13.75 19.04
N ILE A 46 5.11 -12.46 18.68
CA ILE A 46 6.32 -11.77 18.23
C ILE A 46 7.37 -11.74 19.35
N VAL A 47 6.97 -11.43 20.60
CA VAL A 47 7.88 -11.38 21.74
C VAL A 47 8.46 -12.77 22.02
N CYS A 48 7.64 -13.81 22.01
CA CYS A 48 8.07 -15.19 22.26
C CYS A 48 9.04 -15.70 21.18
N GLU A 49 8.79 -15.38 19.89
CA GLU A 49 9.62 -15.86 18.79
C GLU A 49 10.94 -15.09 18.66
N SER A 50 10.88 -13.75 18.74
CA SER A 50 12.00 -12.91 18.32
C SER A 50 12.26 -11.70 19.24
N GLY A 51 11.59 -11.64 20.41
CA GLY A 51 11.76 -10.60 21.41
C GLY A 51 11.20 -9.23 20.99
N ARG A 52 11.47 -8.19 21.79
CA ARG A 52 11.09 -6.79 21.50
C ARG A 52 12.01 -6.16 20.45
N PRO A 53 11.59 -5.13 19.69
CA PRO A 53 10.28 -4.44 19.77
C PRO A 53 9.19 -5.23 19.02
N VAL A 54 7.93 -5.05 19.44
CA VAL A 54 6.74 -5.63 18.80
C VAL A 54 6.37 -4.87 17.53
N PHE A 55 6.43 -3.54 17.61
CA PHE A 55 6.09 -2.66 16.51
C PHE A 55 7.32 -2.24 15.72
N PHE A 56 7.09 -2.10 14.43
CA PHE A 56 8.00 -1.49 13.48
C PHE A 56 7.38 -0.19 12.98
N SER A 57 8.18 0.84 12.82
CA SER A 57 7.72 2.08 12.21
C SER A 57 8.65 2.52 11.08
N GLN A 58 8.06 3.04 10.03
CA GLN A 58 8.78 3.54 8.86
C GLN A 58 8.19 4.87 8.41
N THR A 59 9.08 5.80 8.03
CA THR A 59 8.65 7.06 7.41
C THR A 59 8.13 6.79 6.00
N ARG A 60 6.95 7.31 5.72
CA ARG A 60 6.23 7.19 4.45
C ARG A 60 5.74 8.55 3.97
N LEU A 61 5.46 8.64 2.67
CA LEU A 61 4.82 9.82 2.08
C LEU A 61 3.34 9.84 2.43
N GLY A 62 2.87 10.97 2.94
CA GLY A 62 1.48 11.24 3.28
C GLY A 62 0.86 12.29 2.38
N LEU A 63 -0.25 12.86 2.82
CA LEU A 63 -0.98 13.93 2.12
C LEU A 63 -0.05 15.10 1.78
N GLY A 64 -0.08 15.55 0.52
CA GLY A 64 0.78 16.63 0.03
C GLY A 64 2.28 16.32 0.09
N GLY A 65 2.66 15.03 0.06
CA GLY A 65 4.05 14.60 0.16
C GLY A 65 4.66 14.75 1.56
N ARG A 66 3.89 15.12 2.58
CA ARG A 66 4.39 15.29 3.95
C ARG A 66 4.76 13.95 4.57
N PRO A 67 5.97 13.79 5.11
CA PRO A 67 6.37 12.53 5.71
C PRO A 67 5.60 12.27 7.02
N PHE A 68 5.19 11.01 7.25
CA PHE A 68 4.60 10.57 8.50
C PHE A 68 5.16 9.21 8.92
N ARG A 69 5.01 8.84 10.20
CA ARG A 69 5.44 7.54 10.73
C ARG A 69 4.31 6.53 10.64
N MET A 70 4.43 5.58 9.74
CA MET A 70 3.50 4.47 9.57
C MET A 70 3.89 3.33 10.53
N TYR A 71 2.91 2.81 11.28
CA TYR A 71 3.11 1.72 12.23
C TYR A 71 2.68 0.37 11.66
N LYS A 72 3.47 -0.68 11.96
CA LYS A 72 3.17 -2.08 11.63
C LYS A 72 3.63 -3.00 12.75
N PHE A 73 3.14 -4.24 12.78
CA PHE A 73 3.81 -5.28 13.52
C PHE A 73 5.15 -5.64 12.86
N ARG A 74 6.15 -5.93 13.67
CA ARG A 74 7.45 -6.35 13.18
C ARG A 74 7.37 -7.77 12.63
N LYS A 75 7.69 -7.94 11.37
CA LYS A 75 7.68 -9.21 10.66
C LYS A 75 9.07 -9.75 10.34
N PHE A 76 10.10 -8.92 10.45
CA PHE A 76 11.49 -9.27 10.15
C PHE A 76 12.30 -9.53 11.41
N ASN A 77 13.35 -10.34 11.30
CA ASN A 77 14.34 -10.54 12.33
C ASN A 77 15.05 -9.23 12.67
N LYS A 78 15.46 -9.08 13.94
CA LYS A 78 16.19 -7.90 14.41
C LYS A 78 17.51 -7.68 13.70
N SER A 79 18.20 -8.79 13.36
CA SER A 79 19.50 -8.77 12.68
C SER A 79 19.48 -8.13 11.30
N CYS A 80 18.28 -8.03 10.69
CA CYS A 80 18.17 -7.49 9.33
C CYS A 80 18.17 -5.96 9.26
N GLY A 81 18.16 -5.27 10.40
CA GLY A 81 18.23 -3.80 10.49
C GLY A 81 17.13 -3.05 9.73
N ALA A 82 17.14 -1.71 9.87
CA ALA A 82 16.26 -0.82 9.08
C ALA A 82 16.79 -0.56 7.65
N SER A 83 18.00 -1.02 7.34
CA SER A 83 18.75 -0.75 6.11
C SER A 83 18.50 -1.75 4.97
N GLY A 84 17.54 -2.66 5.12
CA GLY A 84 17.18 -3.61 4.06
C GLY A 84 16.37 -2.98 2.91
N SER A 85 16.20 -3.73 1.80
CA SER A 85 15.36 -3.33 0.67
C SER A 85 13.98 -2.83 1.15
N PRO A 86 13.49 -1.69 0.67
CA PRO A 86 12.15 -1.17 1.00
C PRO A 86 11.03 -2.10 0.52
N LEU A 87 11.34 -3.01 -0.39
CA LEU A 87 10.43 -3.98 -0.96
C LEU A 87 10.51 -5.33 -0.24
N THR A 88 9.38 -6.00 -0.07
CA THR A 88 9.31 -7.38 0.43
C THR A 88 9.18 -8.30 -0.79
N LEU A 89 10.14 -9.19 -0.97
CA LEU A 89 10.18 -10.11 -2.10
C LEU A 89 9.59 -11.48 -1.74
N ASN A 90 9.32 -12.30 -2.77
CA ASN A 90 8.92 -13.68 -2.57
C ASN A 90 10.06 -14.46 -1.88
N LYS A 91 9.72 -15.28 -0.87
CA LYS A 91 10.69 -16.06 -0.05
C LYS A 91 11.73 -15.19 0.67
N ASP A 92 11.33 -13.99 1.14
CA ASP A 92 12.21 -13.09 1.87
C ASP A 92 12.74 -13.76 3.16
N GLN A 93 14.04 -14.03 3.19
CA GLN A 93 14.71 -14.73 4.31
C GLN A 93 14.72 -13.90 5.60
N ARG A 94 14.42 -12.62 5.53
CA ARG A 94 14.33 -11.74 6.69
C ARG A 94 13.11 -12.03 7.57
N LEU A 95 12.09 -12.73 7.03
CA LEU A 95 10.83 -13.01 7.71
C LEU A 95 11.00 -14.03 8.82
N THR A 96 10.46 -13.73 10.02
CA THR A 96 10.26 -14.72 11.08
C THR A 96 9.11 -15.67 10.73
N ARG A 97 8.88 -16.74 11.50
CA ARG A 97 7.71 -17.63 11.29
C ARG A 97 6.40 -16.87 11.50
N VAL A 98 6.30 -16.13 12.62
CA VAL A 98 5.17 -15.21 12.88
C VAL A 98 5.09 -14.15 11.79
N GLY A 99 6.23 -13.63 11.34
CA GLY A 99 6.29 -12.64 10.26
C GLY A 99 5.73 -13.15 8.93
N ARG A 100 5.93 -14.42 8.58
CA ARG A 100 5.31 -15.04 7.39
C ARG A 100 3.79 -15.11 7.51
N PHE A 101 3.29 -15.51 8.69
CA PHE A 101 1.85 -15.50 8.98
C PHE A 101 1.27 -14.09 8.86
N LEU A 102 1.91 -13.10 9.49
CA LEU A 102 1.50 -11.69 9.42
C LEU A 102 1.44 -11.18 7.98
N LEU A 103 2.46 -11.50 7.17
CA LEU A 103 2.50 -11.10 5.76
C LEU A 103 1.38 -11.74 4.94
N ALA A 104 1.13 -13.04 5.14
CA ALA A 104 0.10 -13.79 4.42
C ALA A 104 -1.32 -13.29 4.73
N THR A 105 -1.57 -12.98 6.01
CA THR A 105 -2.88 -12.51 6.50
C THR A 105 -3.07 -11.00 6.40
N LYS A 106 -1.99 -10.24 6.13
CA LYS A 106 -1.95 -8.76 6.20
C LYS A 106 -2.22 -8.19 7.59
N MET A 107 -2.17 -9.03 8.63
CA MET A 107 -2.36 -8.58 10.02
C MET A 107 -1.19 -7.72 10.54
N ASP A 108 -0.04 -7.72 9.83
CA ASP A 108 1.04 -6.77 10.12
C ASP A 108 0.60 -5.30 9.99
N GLU A 109 -0.48 -5.03 9.27
CA GLU A 109 -0.99 -3.68 9.01
C GLU A 109 -2.03 -3.18 10.02
N LEU A 110 -2.50 -4.03 10.97
CA LEU A 110 -3.48 -3.63 12.00
C LEU A 110 -3.08 -2.38 12.80
N PRO A 111 -1.80 -2.16 13.17
CA PRO A 111 -1.42 -0.93 13.87
C PRO A 111 -1.62 0.36 13.06
N GLN A 112 -1.85 0.29 11.74
CA GLN A 112 -2.13 1.47 10.91
C GLN A 112 -3.50 2.11 11.24
N PHE A 113 -4.44 1.38 11.85
CA PHE A 113 -5.66 2.01 12.37
C PHE A 113 -5.36 3.13 13.37
N TRP A 114 -4.25 3.04 14.11
CA TRP A 114 -3.77 4.14 14.95
C TRP A 114 -3.33 5.36 14.12
N ASN A 115 -2.71 5.15 12.95
CA ASN A 115 -2.42 6.25 12.03
C ASN A 115 -3.69 6.91 11.49
N VAL A 116 -4.76 6.13 11.28
CA VAL A 116 -6.05 6.69 10.89
C VAL A 116 -6.64 7.55 12.01
N LEU A 117 -6.61 7.09 13.27
CA LEU A 117 -7.08 7.88 14.41
C LEU A 117 -6.29 9.19 14.58
N LYS A 118 -4.98 9.16 14.37
CA LYS A 118 -4.13 10.37 14.37
C LYS A 118 -4.43 11.33 13.22
N GLY A 119 -5.02 10.86 12.13
CA GLY A 119 -5.28 11.63 10.92
C GLY A 119 -4.17 11.58 9.87
N ASP A 120 -3.11 10.82 10.10
CA ASP A 120 -2.04 10.60 9.13
C ASP A 120 -2.54 9.80 7.91
N MET A 121 -3.51 8.89 8.15
CA MET A 121 -4.07 7.98 7.15
C MET A 121 -5.60 8.02 7.12
N SER A 122 -6.18 7.41 6.10
CA SER A 122 -7.60 7.11 5.91
C SER A 122 -7.79 5.59 5.88
N ILE A 123 -9.03 5.11 6.02
CA ILE A 123 -9.34 3.69 5.78
C ILE A 123 -9.12 3.36 4.30
N ILE A 124 -9.71 4.17 3.40
CA ILE A 124 -9.55 4.03 1.95
C ILE A 124 -8.71 5.19 1.42
N GLY A 125 -7.58 4.86 0.83
CA GLY A 125 -6.62 5.82 0.28
C GLY A 125 -5.54 5.11 -0.55
N PRO A 126 -4.75 5.86 -1.34
CA PRO A 126 -3.59 5.29 -2.02
C PRO A 126 -2.61 4.69 -1.01
N ARG A 127 -1.86 3.68 -1.44
CA ARG A 127 -0.86 3.08 -0.55
C ARG A 127 0.22 4.10 -0.18
N PRO A 128 0.56 4.24 1.12
CA PRO A 128 1.66 5.12 1.52
C PRO A 128 3.00 4.57 1.03
N GLU A 129 3.64 5.29 0.12
CA GLU A 129 4.90 4.83 -0.48
C GLU A 129 6.12 5.17 0.38
N SER A 130 7.19 4.38 0.17
CA SER A 130 8.48 4.60 0.83
C SER A 130 9.12 5.90 0.34
N MET A 131 9.82 6.59 1.24
CA MET A 131 10.65 7.75 0.87
C MET A 131 11.67 7.43 -0.23
N ALA A 132 12.08 6.16 -0.36
CA ALA A 132 12.97 5.69 -1.42
C ALA A 132 12.35 5.76 -2.84
N PHE A 133 11.04 5.96 -2.94
CA PHE A 133 10.28 6.09 -4.18
C PHE A 133 9.59 7.45 -4.32
N ALA A 134 10.05 8.46 -3.56
CA ALA A 134 9.50 9.81 -3.64
C ALA A 134 9.69 10.45 -5.03
N ASP A 135 10.73 10.06 -5.73
CA ASP A 135 11.05 10.46 -7.09
C ASP A 135 10.01 10.00 -8.14
N CYS A 136 9.24 8.95 -7.83
CA CYS A 136 8.17 8.46 -8.70
C CYS A 136 6.97 9.42 -8.78
N PHE A 137 6.76 10.24 -7.74
CA PHE A 137 5.66 11.21 -7.69
C PHE A 137 6.00 12.47 -8.48
N SER A 138 6.10 12.33 -9.80
CA SER A 138 6.39 13.41 -10.72
C SER A 138 5.35 13.51 -11.84
N GLY A 139 5.19 14.68 -12.43
CA GLY A 139 4.24 14.92 -13.51
C GLY A 139 2.80 14.58 -13.09
N ARG A 140 2.14 13.74 -13.88
CA ARG A 140 0.73 13.37 -13.61
C ARG A 140 0.52 12.60 -12.30
N PHE A 141 1.54 11.88 -11.83
CA PHE A 141 1.45 11.04 -10.63
C PHE A 141 1.62 11.82 -9.33
N GLU A 142 2.07 13.07 -9.38
CA GLU A 142 2.09 13.97 -8.23
C GLU A 142 0.69 14.10 -7.59
N ARG A 143 -0.36 14.04 -8.41
CA ARG A 143 -1.76 14.10 -7.96
C ARG A 143 -2.20 12.96 -7.06
N VAL A 144 -1.48 11.86 -6.99
CA VAL A 144 -1.73 10.79 -6.00
C VAL A 144 -1.53 11.32 -4.59
N LEU A 145 -0.61 12.26 -4.40
CA LEU A 145 -0.34 12.90 -3.13
C LEU A 145 -1.44 13.88 -2.67
N ASP A 146 -2.37 14.24 -3.55
CA ASP A 146 -3.56 15.04 -3.17
C ASP A 146 -4.54 14.24 -2.29
N TYR A 147 -4.36 12.92 -2.21
CA TYR A 147 -5.21 12.04 -1.43
C TYR A 147 -4.48 11.54 -0.19
N LYS A 148 -5.22 11.51 0.94
CA LYS A 148 -4.68 10.94 2.18
C LYS A 148 -4.41 9.45 1.99
N PRO A 149 -3.20 8.94 2.33
CA PRO A 149 -2.88 7.53 2.16
C PRO A 149 -3.81 6.64 2.99
N GLY A 150 -4.12 5.44 2.49
CA GLY A 150 -5.06 4.51 3.09
C GLY A 150 -4.45 3.18 3.51
N ILE A 151 -5.18 2.48 4.40
CA ILE A 151 -4.89 1.08 4.74
C ILE A 151 -5.32 0.17 3.58
N LEU A 152 -6.47 0.48 2.98
CA LEU A 152 -7.09 -0.26 1.89
C LEU A 152 -7.26 0.67 0.68
N GLY A 153 -7.28 0.09 -0.50
CA GLY A 153 -7.53 0.82 -1.74
C GLY A 153 -7.48 -0.07 -2.97
N PRO A 154 -7.90 0.45 -4.12
CA PRO A 154 -7.95 -0.32 -5.36
C PRO A 154 -6.60 -0.91 -5.76
N ALA A 155 -5.55 -0.09 -5.79
CA ALA A 155 -4.21 -0.56 -6.14
C ALA A 155 -3.71 -1.65 -5.17
N GLN A 156 -3.97 -1.52 -3.85
CA GLN A 156 -3.59 -2.56 -2.88
C GLN A 156 -4.33 -3.87 -3.11
N ALA A 157 -5.58 -3.82 -3.56
CA ALA A 157 -6.37 -5.03 -3.85
C ALA A 157 -5.85 -5.74 -5.10
N VAL A 158 -5.58 -5.01 -6.18
CA VAL A 158 -5.03 -5.53 -7.45
C VAL A 158 -3.64 -6.11 -7.21
N PHE A 159 -2.76 -5.36 -6.55
CA PHE A 159 -1.36 -5.74 -6.32
C PHE A 159 -1.16 -6.46 -4.97
N ARG A 160 -2.18 -7.20 -4.47
CA ARG A 160 -2.08 -7.93 -3.20
C ARG A 160 -0.88 -8.88 -3.15
N SER A 161 -0.57 -9.52 -4.27
CA SER A 161 0.54 -10.46 -4.45
C SER A 161 1.74 -9.84 -5.18
N GLU A 162 1.98 -8.54 -4.99
CA GLU A 162 3.05 -7.79 -5.67
C GLU A 162 4.42 -8.49 -5.62
N CYS A 163 4.73 -9.14 -4.49
CA CYS A 163 5.98 -9.87 -4.32
C CYS A 163 6.22 -10.99 -5.35
N MET A 164 5.18 -11.45 -6.04
CA MET A 164 5.25 -12.47 -7.09
C MET A 164 5.51 -11.89 -8.49
N LEU A 165 5.40 -10.57 -8.65
CA LEU A 165 5.47 -9.91 -9.96
C LEU A 165 6.90 -9.52 -10.37
N TYR A 166 7.86 -9.59 -9.44
CA TYR A 166 9.24 -9.20 -9.74
C TYR A 166 9.95 -10.25 -10.60
N PRO A 167 10.39 -9.89 -11.84
CA PRO A 167 11.08 -10.83 -12.73
C PRO A 167 12.45 -11.24 -12.17
N PRO A 168 12.88 -12.49 -12.37
CA PRO A 168 14.22 -12.92 -11.95
C PRO A 168 15.31 -12.12 -12.68
N GLY A 169 16.35 -11.73 -11.92
CA GLY A 169 17.52 -11.05 -12.49
C GLY A 169 17.29 -9.59 -12.89
N VAL A 170 16.17 -8.98 -12.51
CA VAL A 170 15.93 -7.53 -12.62
C VAL A 170 16.04 -6.92 -11.23
N ASP A 171 16.65 -5.74 -11.12
CA ASP A 171 16.63 -4.97 -9.87
C ASP A 171 15.18 -4.64 -9.51
N PRO A 172 14.67 -5.11 -8.35
CA PRO A 172 13.29 -4.87 -7.95
C PRO A 172 12.94 -3.38 -7.85
N ALA A 173 13.89 -2.52 -7.46
CA ALA A 173 13.63 -1.10 -7.34
C ALA A 173 13.49 -0.42 -8.72
N VAL A 174 14.26 -0.87 -9.71
CA VAL A 174 14.14 -0.41 -11.10
C VAL A 174 12.81 -0.86 -11.69
N PHE A 175 12.45 -2.14 -11.53
CA PHE A 175 11.17 -2.67 -12.01
C PHE A 175 9.96 -1.97 -11.35
N TYR A 176 10.07 -1.72 -10.04
CA TYR A 176 9.04 -1.00 -9.30
C TYR A 176 8.79 0.40 -9.88
N ARG A 177 9.85 1.18 -10.12
CA ARG A 177 9.74 2.53 -10.67
C ARG A 177 9.22 2.56 -12.10
N ALA A 178 9.68 1.62 -12.92
CA ALA A 178 9.36 1.63 -14.35
C ALA A 178 7.97 1.05 -14.66
N VAL A 179 7.51 0.07 -13.89
CA VAL A 179 6.31 -0.72 -14.21
C VAL A 179 5.27 -0.66 -13.11
N LEU A 180 5.61 -1.10 -11.88
CA LEU A 180 4.60 -1.30 -10.84
C LEU A 180 4.05 0.01 -10.28
N PHE A 181 4.90 1.00 -10.03
CA PHE A 181 4.44 2.29 -9.51
C PHE A 181 3.51 3.02 -10.48
N PRO A 182 3.83 3.19 -11.78
CA PRO A 182 2.92 3.83 -12.73
C PRO A 182 1.55 3.14 -12.83
N ALA A 183 1.53 1.80 -12.88
CA ALA A 183 0.30 1.03 -12.94
C ALA A 183 -0.55 1.22 -11.67
N LYS A 184 0.05 1.16 -10.48
CA LYS A 184 -0.63 1.41 -9.21
C LYS A 184 -1.17 2.83 -9.12
N ALA A 185 -0.34 3.82 -9.47
CA ALA A 185 -0.71 5.22 -9.43
C ALA A 185 -1.85 5.55 -10.39
N GLN A 186 -1.88 4.93 -11.57
CA GLN A 186 -2.96 5.13 -12.53
C GLN A 186 -4.29 4.60 -11.98
N ILE A 187 -4.32 3.39 -11.41
CA ILE A 187 -5.52 2.80 -10.77
C ILE A 187 -6.04 3.71 -9.66
N ASP A 188 -5.14 4.20 -8.82
CA ASP A 188 -5.52 5.10 -7.73
C ASP A 188 -6.09 6.40 -8.26
N LEU A 189 -5.46 7.05 -9.25
CA LEU A 189 -5.97 8.29 -9.86
C LEU A 189 -7.35 8.11 -10.48
N ASP A 190 -7.58 7.00 -11.18
CA ASP A 190 -8.86 6.73 -11.85
C ASP A 190 -9.99 6.52 -10.83
N TYR A 191 -9.69 5.85 -9.72
CA TYR A 191 -10.65 5.65 -8.63
C TYR A 191 -10.93 6.94 -7.86
N TYR A 192 -9.88 7.61 -7.37
CA TYR A 192 -10.04 8.74 -6.45
C TYR A 192 -10.68 9.96 -7.10
N ARG A 193 -10.59 10.10 -8.41
CA ARG A 193 -11.32 11.15 -9.16
C ARG A 193 -12.84 11.01 -9.11
N ARG A 194 -13.35 9.77 -8.95
CA ARG A 194 -14.80 9.45 -8.97
C ARG A 194 -15.30 8.87 -7.64
N ARG A 195 -14.47 8.93 -6.62
CA ARG A 195 -14.73 8.33 -5.32
C ARG A 195 -15.96 8.89 -4.64
N THR A 196 -16.75 7.99 -4.01
CA THR A 196 -17.89 8.31 -3.14
C THR A 196 -17.76 7.52 -1.84
N LEU A 197 -18.47 7.92 -0.77
CA LEU A 197 -18.52 7.13 0.47
C LEU A 197 -19.08 5.72 0.22
N ALA A 198 -20.07 5.58 -0.65
CA ALA A 198 -20.62 4.27 -1.00
C ALA A 198 -19.55 3.37 -1.66
N SER A 199 -18.74 3.93 -2.56
CA SER A 199 -17.64 3.19 -3.16
C SER A 199 -16.56 2.82 -2.14
N ASP A 200 -16.27 3.67 -1.14
CA ASP A 200 -15.35 3.37 -0.05
C ASP A 200 -15.86 2.20 0.80
N VAL A 201 -17.15 2.21 1.19
CA VAL A 201 -17.78 1.09 1.91
C VAL A 201 -17.72 -0.21 1.10
N ALA A 202 -18.00 -0.15 -0.21
CA ALA A 202 -17.88 -1.31 -1.08
C ALA A 202 -16.45 -1.88 -1.11
N TRP A 203 -15.42 -1.03 -1.12
CA TRP A 203 -14.04 -1.48 -1.05
C TRP A 203 -13.64 -2.05 0.31
N ILE A 204 -14.17 -1.51 1.42
CA ILE A 204 -13.98 -2.09 2.75
C ILE A 204 -14.55 -3.52 2.78
N MET A 205 -15.79 -3.70 2.31
CA MET A 205 -16.44 -5.01 2.27
C MET A 205 -15.66 -6.00 1.38
N LYS A 206 -15.27 -5.59 0.17
CA LYS A 206 -14.46 -6.42 -0.74
C LYS A 206 -13.14 -6.84 -0.08
N SER A 207 -12.47 -5.92 0.59
CA SER A 207 -11.21 -6.20 1.28
C SER A 207 -11.40 -7.15 2.47
N ALA A 208 -12.47 -7.00 3.25
CA ALA A 208 -12.81 -7.91 4.34
C ALA A 208 -13.08 -9.33 3.83
N PHE A 209 -13.89 -9.50 2.79
CA PHE A 209 -14.13 -10.81 2.16
C PHE A 209 -12.84 -11.44 1.61
N ALA A 210 -11.97 -10.63 1.01
CA ALA A 210 -10.69 -11.12 0.51
C ALA A 210 -9.76 -11.61 1.65
N VAL A 211 -9.77 -10.97 2.80
CA VAL A 211 -9.02 -11.41 3.99
C VAL A 211 -9.58 -12.71 4.55
N LEU A 212 -10.89 -12.88 4.56
CA LEU A 212 -11.58 -14.10 5.04
C LEU A 212 -11.46 -15.29 4.06
N GLY A 213 -10.76 -15.12 2.93
CA GLY A 213 -10.62 -16.19 1.92
C GLY A 213 -11.86 -16.42 1.06
N LEU A 214 -12.89 -15.58 1.21
CA LEU A 214 -14.15 -15.63 0.48
C LEU A 214 -14.09 -14.88 -0.87
N SER A 215 -12.91 -14.57 -1.35
CA SER A 215 -12.67 -13.82 -2.59
C SER A 215 -13.19 -14.51 -3.87
N GLY A 216 -13.50 -15.81 -3.81
CA GLY A 216 -14.14 -16.52 -4.92
C GLY A 216 -15.56 -16.05 -5.24
N VAL A 217 -16.24 -15.41 -4.29
CA VAL A 217 -17.62 -14.87 -4.46
C VAL A 217 -17.60 -13.51 -5.18
N TRP A 218 -16.48 -12.80 -5.12
CA TRP A 218 -16.32 -11.48 -5.73
C TRP A 218 -15.09 -11.46 -6.62
N ARG A 219 -15.14 -12.18 -7.75
CA ARG A 219 -14.25 -11.80 -8.86
C ARG A 219 -14.56 -10.35 -9.16
N VAL A 220 -13.57 -9.50 -9.00
CA VAL A 220 -13.66 -8.10 -9.41
C VAL A 220 -13.72 -8.09 -10.94
N ASN A 221 -14.90 -8.42 -11.46
CA ASN A 221 -15.27 -8.22 -12.86
C ASN A 221 -15.53 -6.71 -13.06
N SER A 222 -14.55 -5.88 -12.78
CA SER A 222 -14.55 -4.56 -13.38
C SER A 222 -13.76 -4.69 -14.68
N PRO A 223 -14.33 -4.33 -15.82
CA PRO A 223 -13.61 -4.27 -17.09
C PRO A 223 -12.26 -3.54 -16.96
N GLN A 224 -12.21 -2.53 -16.13
CA GLN A 224 -11.02 -1.76 -15.79
C GLN A 224 -9.89 -2.56 -15.12
N LEU A 225 -10.19 -3.67 -14.43
CA LEU A 225 -9.16 -4.52 -13.80
C LEU A 225 -8.64 -5.59 -14.76
N ALA A 226 -9.48 -6.09 -15.67
CA ALA A 226 -9.03 -6.95 -16.76
C ALA A 226 -8.11 -6.19 -17.73
N ASP A 227 -8.50 -4.95 -18.07
CA ASP A 227 -7.68 -4.04 -18.88
C ASP A 227 -6.37 -3.68 -18.18
N CYS A 228 -6.36 -3.54 -16.83
CA CYS A 228 -5.14 -3.29 -16.06
C CYS A 228 -4.21 -4.51 -16.01
N ASP A 229 -4.73 -5.73 -15.84
CA ASP A 229 -3.91 -6.95 -15.85
C ASP A 229 -3.26 -7.14 -17.22
N GLU A 230 -3.98 -6.84 -18.31
CA GLU A 230 -3.45 -6.91 -19.67
C GLU A 230 -2.44 -5.79 -19.94
N ALA A 231 -2.71 -4.56 -19.50
CA ALA A 231 -1.78 -3.44 -19.60
C ALA A 231 -0.49 -3.69 -18.80
N ILE A 232 -0.58 -4.23 -17.58
CA ILE A 232 0.58 -4.62 -16.76
C ILE A 232 1.39 -5.71 -17.45
N ARG A 233 0.76 -6.73 -18.02
CA ARG A 233 1.46 -7.78 -18.79
C ARG A 233 2.17 -7.18 -19.99
N CYS A 234 1.51 -6.31 -20.74
CA CYS A 234 2.09 -5.61 -21.88
C CYS A 234 3.29 -4.75 -21.50
N GLU A 235 3.21 -4.01 -20.37
CA GLU A 235 4.33 -3.22 -19.85
C GLU A 235 5.50 -4.11 -19.39
N ILE A 236 5.23 -5.24 -18.75
CA ILE A 236 6.24 -6.23 -18.34
C ILE A 236 6.94 -6.79 -19.59
N GLU A 237 6.18 -7.22 -20.60
CA GLU A 237 6.73 -7.75 -21.86
C GLU A 237 7.54 -6.69 -22.60
N THR A 238 7.07 -5.45 -22.66
CA THR A 238 7.76 -4.34 -23.30
C THR A 238 9.07 -4.00 -22.56
N PHE A 239 9.07 -4.04 -21.24
CA PHE A 239 10.25 -3.85 -20.41
C PHE A 239 11.29 -4.96 -20.67
N GLU A 240 10.85 -6.21 -20.71
CA GLU A 240 11.72 -7.36 -20.99
C GLU A 240 12.31 -7.31 -22.42
N ARG A 241 11.53 -6.95 -23.42
CA ARG A 241 11.99 -6.76 -24.82
C ARG A 241 13.04 -5.65 -24.91
N THR A 242 12.79 -4.52 -24.29
CA THR A 242 13.71 -3.36 -24.31
C THR A 242 15.02 -3.69 -23.60
N ARG A 243 14.96 -4.47 -22.53
CA ARG A 243 16.14 -4.95 -21.80
C ARG A 243 16.97 -5.93 -22.63
N THR A 244 16.30 -6.86 -23.31
CA THR A 244 16.96 -7.83 -24.18
C THR A 244 17.65 -7.12 -25.33
N ALA A 245 16.99 -6.15 -25.97
CA ALA A 245 17.58 -5.34 -27.04
C ALA A 245 18.86 -4.60 -26.59
N ARG A 246 18.87 -3.98 -25.39
CA ARG A 246 20.06 -3.30 -24.82
C ARG A 246 21.22 -4.26 -24.49
N LYS A 247 20.97 -5.54 -24.30
CA LYS A 247 21.99 -6.54 -23.99
C LYS A 247 22.75 -7.01 -25.24
N TYR A 248 22.14 -6.86 -26.42
CA TYR A 248 22.72 -7.21 -27.72
C TYR A 248 23.33 -6.02 -28.47
N THR A 249 23.23 -4.79 -27.91
CA THR A 249 23.79 -3.56 -28.53
C THR A 249 25.06 -3.09 -27.83
N LYS A 250 25.64 -3.89 -26.96
CA LYS A 250 26.98 -3.75 -26.36
C LYS A 250 27.85 -4.92 -26.79
#